data_47b75f6c4cffb4bd5a0726bcab655da1
#
_entry.id   47b75f6c4cffb4bd5a0726bcab655da1
#
_cell.length_a   1.000
_cell.length_b   1.000
_cell.length_c   1.000
_cell.angle_alpha   90.00
_cell.angle_beta   90.00
_cell.angle_gamma   90.00
#
_symmetry.space_group_name_H-M   'P 1'
#
loop_
_entity.id
_entity.type
_entity.pdbx_description
1 polymer ?
#
loop_
_entity_poly.entity_id
_entity_poly.type
_entity_poly.pdbx_seq_one_letter_code
_entity_poly.pdbx_strand_id
1 'polypeptide(L)'
;MSLLFSKFGSRLLPVILVFVAACNAINPEEEIPAYIEINTMNVSSNYVTQGTNSSKITDVWVYADNEYIGTYELPARFPILLSGKRKITFGAGIEANGIASTSEFYPLYKFYDAELDLVPGQITKVDT
;
A
#
# COMPACT_ATOMS: atom_id res chain seq x y z
N MET A 1 41.81 10.15 47.44
CA MET A 1 41.43 10.57 46.06
C MET A 1 40.88 9.42 45.23
N SER A 2 41.29 8.18 45.40
CA SER A 2 40.80 7.03 44.59
C SER A 2 39.39 6.52 44.95
N LEU A 3 38.88 6.73 46.15
CA LEU A 3 37.57 6.27 46.63
C LEU A 3 36.38 7.12 46.11
N LEU A 4 36.59 8.37 45.75
CA LEU A 4 35.58 9.26 45.20
C LEU A 4 35.27 8.94 43.72
N PHE A 5 36.27 8.53 42.96
CA PHE A 5 36.09 8.13 41.54
C PHE A 5 35.33 6.82 41.40
N SER A 6 35.51 5.87 42.32
CA SER A 6 34.80 4.57 42.28
C SER A 6 33.28 4.71 42.52
N LYS A 7 32.84 5.62 43.38
CA LYS A 7 31.44 5.82 43.67
C LYS A 7 30.70 6.65 42.56
N PHE A 8 31.44 7.47 41.86
CA PHE A 8 30.85 8.26 40.74
C PHE A 8 30.62 7.40 39.51
N GLY A 9 31.56 6.48 39.18
CA GLY A 9 31.42 5.54 38.07
C GLY A 9 30.27 4.54 38.22
N SER A 10 30.01 4.08 39.46
CA SER A 10 28.90 3.14 39.72
C SER A 10 27.51 3.76 39.60
N ARG A 11 27.37 5.07 39.77
CA ARG A 11 26.09 5.78 39.63
C ARG A 11 25.82 6.25 38.19
N LEU A 12 26.87 6.41 37.38
CA LEU A 12 26.75 6.77 35.95
C LEU A 12 26.34 5.57 35.07
N LEU A 13 26.72 4.36 35.47
CA LEU A 13 26.48 3.13 34.72
C LEU A 13 24.95 2.90 34.43
N PRO A 14 24.04 2.98 35.44
CA PRO A 14 22.61 2.79 35.18
C PRO A 14 22.02 3.90 34.33
N VAL A 15 22.53 5.13 34.40
CA VAL A 15 22.05 6.25 33.56
C VAL A 15 22.41 6.02 32.08
N ILE A 16 23.62 5.54 31.81
CA ILE A 16 24.06 5.21 30.44
C ILE A 16 23.20 4.06 29.87
N LEU A 17 22.89 3.05 30.71
CA LEU A 17 22.08 1.92 30.28
C LEU A 17 20.65 2.34 29.85
N VAL A 18 20.06 3.32 30.54
CA VAL A 18 18.74 3.87 30.19
C VAL A 18 18.77 4.61 28.85
N PHE A 19 19.84 5.34 28.54
CA PHE A 19 19.99 6.04 27.28
C PHE A 19 20.12 5.08 26.09
N VAL A 20 20.80 3.95 26.23
CA VAL A 20 20.94 2.95 25.15
C VAL A 20 19.63 2.23 24.88
N ALA A 21 18.81 1.98 25.90
CA ALA A 21 17.51 1.36 25.74
C ALA A 21 16.48 2.29 25.07
N ALA A 22 16.64 3.61 25.20
CA ALA A 22 15.73 4.60 24.63
C ALA A 22 15.81 4.68 23.10
N CYS A 23 16.93 4.33 22.46
CA CYS A 23 17.08 4.41 21.00
C CYS A 23 16.10 3.50 20.24
N ASN A 24 15.87 2.28 20.71
CA ASN A 24 14.94 1.34 20.06
C ASN A 24 13.46 1.67 20.31
N ALA A 25 13.15 2.43 21.37
CA ALA A 25 11.79 2.85 21.67
C ALA A 25 11.35 4.08 20.85
N ILE A 26 12.32 4.88 20.39
CA ILE A 26 12.06 6.12 19.65
C ILE A 26 12.05 5.88 18.14
N ASN A 27 12.75 4.87 17.64
CA ASN A 27 12.81 4.54 16.23
C ASN A 27 12.55 3.02 16.05
N PRO A 28 11.27 2.59 16.08
CA PRO A 28 10.93 1.21 15.79
C PRO A 28 11.36 0.87 14.35
N GLU A 29 11.68 -0.40 14.12
CA GLU A 29 12.02 -0.91 12.80
C GLU A 29 10.86 -0.66 11.83
N GLU A 30 11.14 -0.02 10.68
CA GLU A 30 10.12 0.29 9.68
C GLU A 30 9.64 -1.00 9.00
N GLU A 31 8.34 -1.12 8.81
CA GLU A 31 7.75 -2.24 8.10
C GLU A 31 8.12 -2.19 6.61
N ILE A 32 8.58 -3.32 6.07
CA ILE A 32 8.89 -3.44 4.65
C ILE A 32 7.57 -3.62 3.89
N PRO A 33 7.21 -2.72 2.94
CA PRO A 33 5.99 -2.86 2.18
C PRO A 33 6.07 -4.00 1.15
N ALA A 34 4.95 -4.63 0.87
CA ALA A 34 4.75 -5.36 -0.37
C ALA A 34 4.39 -4.39 -1.49
N TYR A 35 4.51 -4.81 -2.75
CA TYR A 35 4.17 -3.98 -3.90
C TYR A 35 3.13 -4.67 -4.77
N ILE A 36 2.17 -3.90 -5.26
CA ILE A 36 1.20 -4.34 -6.27
C ILE A 36 1.50 -3.60 -7.57
N GLU A 37 1.53 -4.34 -8.69
CA GLU A 37 1.71 -3.79 -10.03
C GLU A 37 0.51 -4.15 -10.90
N ILE A 38 -0.12 -3.13 -11.48
CA ILE A 38 -1.24 -3.26 -12.43
C ILE A 38 -0.88 -2.46 -13.67
N ASN A 39 -0.88 -3.09 -14.83
CA ASN A 39 -0.56 -2.43 -16.09
C ASN A 39 -1.80 -1.83 -16.75
N THR A 40 -2.88 -2.60 -16.84
CA THR A 40 -4.12 -2.19 -17.49
C THR A 40 -5.31 -2.83 -16.79
N MET A 41 -6.47 -2.19 -16.90
CA MET A 41 -7.76 -2.79 -16.57
C MET A 41 -8.59 -2.94 -17.84
N ASN A 42 -9.12 -4.13 -18.07
CA ASN A 42 -9.91 -4.46 -19.24
C ASN A 42 -11.38 -4.63 -18.90
N VAL A 43 -12.26 -4.16 -19.78
CA VAL A 43 -13.70 -4.36 -19.65
C VAL A 43 -14.11 -5.60 -20.45
N SER A 44 -14.77 -6.53 -19.77
CA SER A 44 -15.46 -7.63 -20.44
C SER A 44 -16.96 -7.35 -20.44
N SER A 45 -17.57 -7.24 -21.61
CA SER A 45 -18.99 -6.99 -21.74
C SER A 45 -19.65 -7.97 -22.72
N ASN A 46 -20.95 -8.17 -22.53
CA ASN A 46 -21.75 -8.87 -23.53
C ASN A 46 -22.22 -7.87 -24.58
N TYR A 47 -21.71 -7.94 -25.81
CA TYR A 47 -21.99 -7.00 -26.87
C TYR A 47 -23.50 -6.81 -27.15
N VAL A 48 -24.30 -7.87 -27.02
CA VAL A 48 -25.73 -7.83 -27.30
C VAL A 48 -26.51 -7.03 -26.27
N THR A 49 -26.08 -7.05 -25.01
CA THR A 49 -26.83 -6.45 -23.90
C THR A 49 -26.14 -5.25 -23.26
N GLN A 50 -24.82 -5.14 -23.40
CA GLN A 50 -24.00 -4.15 -22.70
C GLN A 50 -23.17 -3.26 -23.64
N GLY A 51 -23.12 -3.59 -24.95
CA GLY A 51 -22.37 -2.83 -25.94
C GLY A 51 -20.92 -3.28 -26.06
N THR A 52 -20.07 -2.39 -26.56
CA THR A 52 -18.65 -2.68 -26.88
C THR A 52 -17.77 -2.76 -25.64
N ASN A 53 -16.67 -3.53 -25.73
CA ASN A 53 -15.59 -3.56 -24.72
C ASN A 53 -14.68 -2.32 -24.77
N SER A 54 -14.97 -1.35 -25.62
CA SER A 54 -14.19 -0.10 -25.68
C SER A 54 -14.33 0.67 -24.39
N SER A 55 -13.21 0.89 -23.73
CA SER A 55 -13.15 1.61 -22.44
C SER A 55 -11.90 2.49 -22.39
N LYS A 56 -11.99 3.58 -21.67
CA LYS A 56 -10.85 4.44 -21.34
C LYS A 56 -10.73 4.49 -19.83
N ILE A 57 -10.16 3.41 -19.24
CA ILE A 57 -9.87 3.36 -17.82
C ILE A 57 -8.46 3.93 -17.65
N THR A 58 -8.36 5.01 -16.87
CA THR A 58 -7.10 5.72 -16.63
C THR A 58 -6.57 5.49 -15.23
N ASP A 59 -7.44 5.18 -14.29
CA ASP A 59 -7.11 5.07 -12.87
C ASP A 59 -7.67 3.80 -12.27
N VAL A 60 -7.04 3.37 -11.18
CA VAL A 60 -7.51 2.25 -10.36
C VAL A 60 -7.72 2.70 -8.91
N TRP A 61 -8.91 2.44 -8.39
CA TRP A 61 -9.26 2.60 -6.99
C TRP A 61 -9.02 1.30 -6.25
N VAL A 62 -8.18 1.32 -5.23
CA VAL A 62 -7.72 0.12 -4.54
C VAL A 62 -8.27 0.07 -3.12
N TYR A 63 -8.86 -1.07 -2.78
CA TYR A 63 -9.33 -1.39 -1.45
C TYR A 63 -8.68 -2.69 -0.98
N ALA A 64 -8.23 -2.76 0.26
CA ALA A 64 -7.76 -3.98 0.91
C ALA A 64 -8.69 -4.32 2.07
N ASP A 65 -9.22 -5.53 2.09
CA ASP A 65 -10.16 -6.01 3.12
C ASP A 65 -11.33 -5.03 3.36
N ASN A 66 -11.83 -4.38 2.28
CA ASN A 66 -12.85 -3.32 2.24
C ASN A 66 -12.42 -1.94 2.77
N GLU A 67 -11.15 -1.74 3.10
CA GLU A 67 -10.59 -0.44 3.47
C GLU A 67 -9.96 0.24 2.25
N TYR A 68 -10.26 1.52 2.03
CA TYR A 68 -9.71 2.29 0.92
C TYR A 68 -8.22 2.57 1.14
N ILE A 69 -7.40 2.16 0.17
CA ILE A 69 -5.94 2.33 0.20
C ILE A 69 -5.52 3.56 -0.60
N GLY A 70 -6.06 3.72 -1.80
CA GLY A 70 -5.69 4.84 -2.66
C GLY A 70 -6.21 4.71 -4.07
N THR A 71 -6.00 5.78 -4.85
CA THR A 71 -6.26 5.83 -6.29
C THR A 71 -4.95 6.06 -7.01
N TYR A 72 -4.69 5.28 -8.05
CA TYR A 72 -3.44 5.29 -8.79
C TYR A 72 -3.71 5.35 -10.29
N GLU A 73 -2.93 6.18 -11.00
CA GLU A 73 -2.97 6.27 -12.47
C GLU A 73 -2.31 5.02 -13.09
N LEU A 74 -2.95 4.43 -14.10
CA LEU A 74 -2.44 3.26 -14.80
C LEU A 74 -1.43 3.64 -15.90
N PRO A 75 -0.34 2.87 -16.07
CA PRO A 75 0.07 1.69 -15.29
C PRO A 75 0.60 2.06 -13.92
N ALA A 76 0.20 1.32 -12.89
CA ALA A 76 0.48 1.62 -11.50
C ALA A 76 1.36 0.57 -10.82
N ARG A 77 2.30 1.05 -10.00
CA ARG A 77 3.01 0.25 -9.00
C ARG A 77 3.03 1.02 -7.69
N PHE A 78 2.46 0.45 -6.66
CA PHE A 78 2.32 1.12 -5.36
C PHE A 78 2.65 0.20 -4.19
N PRO A 79 3.17 0.75 -3.09
CA PRO A 79 3.43 0.01 -1.88
C PRO A 79 2.15 -0.21 -1.07
N ILE A 80 2.12 -1.33 -0.34
CA ILE A 80 1.07 -1.65 0.62
C ILE A 80 1.70 -2.26 1.88
N LEU A 81 1.39 -1.71 3.06
CA LEU A 81 1.89 -2.17 4.35
C LEU A 81 1.01 -3.31 4.92
N LEU A 82 0.71 -4.28 4.06
CA LEU A 82 -0.03 -5.48 4.42
C LEU A 82 0.76 -6.71 3.99
N SER A 83 0.58 -7.82 4.69
CA SER A 83 1.24 -9.08 4.38
C SER A 83 0.28 -10.25 4.46
N GLY A 84 0.67 -11.37 3.81
CA GLY A 84 -0.11 -12.59 3.73
C GLY A 84 -1.28 -12.50 2.75
N LYS A 85 -2.19 -13.46 2.85
CA LYS A 85 -3.36 -13.51 1.97
C LYS A 85 -4.35 -12.43 2.33
N ARG A 86 -4.64 -11.56 1.35
CA ARG A 86 -5.56 -10.44 1.49
C ARG A 86 -6.52 -10.38 0.32
N LYS A 87 -7.74 -9.96 0.61
CA LYS A 87 -8.71 -9.63 -0.44
C LYS A 87 -8.45 -8.21 -0.89
N ILE A 88 -8.01 -8.05 -2.14
CA ILE A 88 -7.80 -6.75 -2.76
C ILE A 88 -8.90 -6.54 -3.80
N THR A 89 -9.57 -5.41 -3.70
CA THR A 89 -10.67 -5.02 -4.59
C THR A 89 -10.21 -3.83 -5.43
N PHE A 90 -10.38 -3.92 -6.73
CA PHE A 90 -10.00 -2.90 -7.69
C PHE A 90 -11.24 -2.31 -8.35
N GLY A 91 -11.37 -0.99 -8.32
CA GLY A 91 -12.42 -0.25 -9.00
C GLY A 91 -11.85 0.55 -10.17
N ALA A 92 -12.53 0.54 -11.30
CA ALA A 92 -12.10 1.32 -12.46
C ALA A 92 -12.44 2.80 -12.27
N GLY A 93 -11.46 3.65 -12.53
CA GLY A 93 -11.58 5.10 -12.55
C GLY A 93 -11.42 5.66 -13.96
N ILE A 94 -12.01 6.81 -14.16
CA ILE A 94 -11.91 7.57 -15.40
C ILE A 94 -11.56 9.02 -15.09
N GLU A 95 -10.91 9.69 -16.03
CA GLU A 95 -10.73 11.13 -15.96
C GLU A 95 -12.04 11.85 -16.27
N ALA A 96 -12.60 12.56 -15.31
CA ALA A 96 -13.73 13.42 -15.55
C ALA A 96 -13.32 14.60 -16.45
N ASN A 97 -14.07 14.81 -17.52
CA ASN A 97 -13.79 15.87 -18.52
C ASN A 97 -12.38 15.80 -19.18
N GLY A 98 -11.69 14.64 -19.12
CA GLY A 98 -10.36 14.48 -19.68
C GLY A 98 -9.26 15.22 -18.93
N ILE A 99 -9.46 15.57 -17.67
CA ILE A 99 -8.49 16.25 -16.81
C ILE A 99 -7.94 15.24 -15.82
N ALA A 100 -6.63 14.97 -15.87
CA ALA A 100 -5.96 13.97 -15.03
C ALA A 100 -6.10 14.21 -13.51
N SER A 101 -6.34 15.44 -13.08
CA SER A 101 -6.55 15.77 -11.67
C SER A 101 -7.96 15.48 -11.14
N THR A 102 -8.89 15.04 -12.01
CA THR A 102 -10.28 14.75 -11.66
C THR A 102 -10.60 13.28 -11.95
N SER A 103 -9.92 12.38 -11.28
CA SER A 103 -10.24 10.95 -11.31
C SER A 103 -11.56 10.70 -10.59
N GLU A 104 -12.51 10.07 -11.27
CA GLU A 104 -13.81 9.69 -10.73
C GLU A 104 -14.00 8.16 -10.86
N PHE A 105 -14.59 7.58 -9.84
CA PHE A 105 -15.02 6.21 -9.89
C PHE A 105 -16.17 6.05 -10.90
N TYR A 106 -16.06 5.10 -11.83
CA TYR A 106 -17.12 4.85 -12.81
C TYR A 106 -18.11 3.79 -12.31
N PRO A 107 -19.34 4.17 -11.95
CA PRO A 107 -20.26 3.30 -11.22
C PRO A 107 -20.85 2.15 -12.04
N LEU A 108 -20.69 2.18 -13.37
CA LEU A 108 -21.21 1.13 -14.26
C LEU A 108 -20.24 -0.06 -14.40
N TYR A 109 -18.98 0.09 -13.99
CA TYR A 109 -18.03 -1.02 -13.95
C TYR A 109 -18.13 -1.75 -12.61
N LYS A 110 -18.10 -3.08 -12.67
CA LYS A 110 -18.02 -3.90 -11.48
C LYS A 110 -16.62 -3.86 -10.91
N PHE A 111 -16.54 -3.95 -9.60
CA PHE A 111 -15.26 -4.17 -8.93
C PHE A 111 -14.67 -5.51 -9.33
N TYR A 112 -13.35 -5.54 -9.45
CA TYR A 112 -12.58 -6.77 -9.60
C TYR A 112 -11.98 -7.16 -8.25
N ASP A 113 -12.36 -8.32 -7.76
CA ASP A 113 -11.86 -8.86 -6.49
C ASP A 113 -10.77 -9.90 -6.79
N ALA A 114 -9.63 -9.78 -6.12
CA ALA A 114 -8.53 -10.74 -6.18
C ALA A 114 -8.06 -11.11 -4.77
N GLU A 115 -7.79 -12.38 -4.54
CA GLU A 115 -7.05 -12.82 -3.36
C GLU A 115 -5.56 -12.83 -3.71
N LEU A 116 -4.79 -11.94 -3.09
CA LEU A 116 -3.36 -11.81 -3.31
C LEU A 116 -2.59 -12.24 -2.06
N ASP A 117 -1.49 -12.96 -2.26
CA ASP A 117 -0.53 -13.26 -1.21
C ASP A 117 0.58 -12.20 -1.23
N LEU A 118 0.49 -11.28 -0.30
CA LEU A 118 1.37 -10.12 -0.23
C LEU A 118 2.62 -10.48 0.58
N VAL A 119 3.77 -10.48 -0.06
CA VAL A 119 5.06 -10.76 0.57
C VAL A 119 5.86 -9.46 0.69
N PRO A 120 6.28 -9.05 1.89
CA PRO A 120 7.10 -7.86 2.08
C PRO A 120 8.34 -7.85 1.18
N GLY A 121 8.60 -6.74 0.52
CA GLY A 121 9.70 -6.55 -0.41
C GLY A 121 9.50 -7.18 -1.81
N GLN A 122 8.37 -7.83 -2.08
CA GLN A 122 8.08 -8.45 -3.38
C GLN A 122 6.99 -7.69 -4.14
N ILE A 123 7.00 -7.86 -5.46
CA ILE A 123 6.00 -7.28 -6.37
C ILE A 123 5.03 -8.39 -6.77
N THR A 124 3.75 -8.17 -6.49
CA THR A 124 2.64 -9.00 -6.96
C THR A 124 2.01 -8.33 -8.18
N LYS A 125 2.05 -9.01 -9.33
CA LYS A 125 1.44 -8.52 -10.58
C LYS A 125 -0.02 -8.95 -10.63
N VAL A 126 -0.87 -8.02 -11.06
CA VAL A 126 -2.30 -8.25 -11.24
C VAL A 126 -2.65 -7.97 -12.69
N ASP A 127 -3.21 -8.97 -13.35
CA ASP A 127 -3.76 -8.87 -14.71
C ASP A 127 -5.30 -8.89 -14.59
N THR A 128 -5.97 -7.84 -15.07
CA THR A 128 -7.43 -7.65 -14.95
C THR A 128 -8.09 -7.51 -16.31
#